data_266e25791037322c5f966bd081d9f00c
#
_entry.id   266e25791037322c5f966bd081d9f00c
#
_cell.length_a   1.000
_cell.length_b   1.000
_cell.length_c   1.000
_cell.angle_alpha   90.00
_cell.angle_beta   90.00
_cell.angle_gamma   90.00
#
_symmetry.space_group_name_H-M   'P 1'
#
loop_
_entity.id
_entity.type
_entity.pdbx_description
1 polymer ?
#
loop_
_entity_poly.entity_id
_entity_poly.type
_entity_poly.pdbx_seq_one_letter_code
_entity_poly.pdbx_strand_id
1 'polypeptide(L)'
;MRYLHVLLSLATLQNGGLAMAECLKSNVDGQFAQGRLTIVRAQDAAGRPEGPYILELNAAVCLDADDPDDAVRSARTIQVFPEEEKLALAFERLVGQTLTVRGNPAAMTMHHHAPIVMGVTHIESRR
;
A
#
# COMPACT_ATOMS: atom_id res chain seq x y z
N MET A 1 18.69 -7.41 41.44
CA MET A 1 18.56 -7.38 41.09
C MET A 1 18.30 -7.29 40.14
N ARG A 2 18.37 -7.11 39.90
CA ARG A 2 18.21 -6.94 39.08
C ARG A 2 17.73 -7.44 38.21
N TYR A 3 17.72 -7.79 38.07
CA TYR A 3 17.33 -8.34 37.23
C TYR A 3 16.37 -8.34 36.73
N LEU A 4 15.98 -8.05 36.84
CA LEU A 4 15.14 -8.01 36.46
C LEU A 4 14.85 -7.58 35.54
N HIS A 5 15.04 -7.13 35.36
CA HIS A 5 14.73 -6.65 34.54
C HIS A 5 14.63 -7.01 33.50
N VAL A 6 14.94 -7.28 33.25
CA VAL A 6 14.96 -7.73 32.41
C VAL A 6 14.10 -8.25 31.82
N LEU A 7 13.68 -8.48 31.92
CA LEU A 7 12.83 -8.96 31.43
C LEU A 7 12.08 -8.44 30.82
N LEU A 8 11.89 -7.93 30.94
CA LEU A 8 11.10 -7.43 30.44
C LEU A 8 11.22 -7.23 29.33
N SER A 9 11.70 -7.15 28.97
CA SER A 9 11.84 -6.89 28.02
C SER A 9 11.44 -7.57 27.15
N LEU A 10 11.40 -8.20 27.16
CA LEU A 10 11.05 -8.92 26.43
C LEU A 10 9.93 -8.88 26.02
N ALA A 11 9.47 -8.72 26.44
CA ALA A 11 8.32 -8.71 26.26
C ALA A 11 8.06 -7.97 25.20
N THR A 12 8.49 -7.43 25.03
CA THR A 12 8.31 -6.63 24.21
C THR A 12 8.42 -7.04 22.98
N LEU A 13 9.00 -7.56 22.76
CA LEU A 13 9.20 -7.84 21.68
C LEU A 13 8.40 -8.49 21.09
N GLN A 14 8.05 -9.04 21.42
CA GLN A 14 7.40 -9.76 20.94
C GLN A 14 6.37 -9.30 20.46
N ASN A 15 6.06 -8.94 20.73
CA ASN A 15 5.05 -8.53 20.41
C ASN A 15 5.04 -7.91 19.32
N GLY A 16 5.84 -7.38 19.27
CA GLY A 16 5.74 -6.64 18.22
C GLY A 16 5.54 -7.35 17.01
N GLY A 17 6.32 -8.14 16.79
CA GLY A 17 6.31 -8.72 15.60
C GLY A 17 5.14 -9.41 15.26
N LEU A 18 4.58 -9.82 16.23
CA LEU A 18 3.54 -10.50 16.03
C LEU A 18 2.44 -9.75 15.78
N ALA A 19 2.54 -8.61 16.07
CA ALA A 19 1.46 -7.83 15.94
C ALA A 19 0.99 -7.88 14.58
N MET A 20 -0.18 -8.16 14.40
CA MET A 20 -0.74 -8.10 13.19
C MET A 20 -0.82 -6.70 12.82
N ALA A 21 -0.42 -6.36 11.70
CA ALA A 21 -0.59 -5.05 11.23
C ALA A 21 -2.05 -4.78 11.19
N GLU A 22 -2.43 -3.60 11.54
CA GLU A 22 -3.79 -3.23 11.43
C GLU A 22 -4.18 -3.21 9.97
N CYS A 23 -5.39 -3.53 9.67
CA CYS A 23 -5.85 -3.44 8.32
C CYS A 23 -5.99 -1.98 7.90
N LEU A 24 -5.81 -1.73 6.63
CA LEU A 24 -6.20 -0.44 6.07
C LEU A 24 -7.72 -0.32 6.21
N LYS A 25 -8.21 0.89 6.28
CA LYS A 25 -9.63 1.12 6.43
C LYS A 25 -10.19 1.67 5.13
N SER A 26 -11.17 0.98 4.61
CA SER A 26 -11.77 1.33 3.33
C SER A 26 -12.42 2.70 3.40
N ASN A 27 -12.16 3.50 2.39
CA ASN A 27 -12.74 4.83 2.24
C ASN A 27 -12.35 5.80 3.36
N VAL A 28 -11.22 5.60 3.96
CA VAL A 28 -10.70 6.52 4.97
C VAL A 28 -9.41 7.13 4.40
N ASP A 29 -9.35 8.45 4.39
CA ASP A 29 -8.19 9.15 3.86
C ASP A 29 -6.98 8.98 4.76
N GLY A 30 -5.82 9.17 4.21
CA GLY A 30 -4.60 9.20 5.00
C GLY A 30 -4.04 7.85 5.39
N GLN A 31 -4.50 6.80 4.75
CA GLN A 31 -3.96 5.47 5.03
C GLN A 31 -2.63 5.30 4.32
N PHE A 32 -1.70 4.60 4.94
CA PHE A 32 -0.36 4.41 4.39
C PHE A 32 -0.17 3.04 3.81
N ALA A 33 0.63 2.97 2.76
CA ALA A 33 1.10 1.69 2.24
C ALA A 33 2.52 1.87 1.72
N GLN A 34 3.31 0.83 1.79
CA GLN A 34 4.69 0.90 1.37
C GLN A 34 5.04 -0.27 0.46
N GLY A 35 5.71 0.02 -0.62
CA GLY A 35 6.10 -1.02 -1.54
C GLY A 35 6.82 -0.45 -2.74
N ARG A 36 7.07 -1.31 -3.70
CA ARG A 36 7.76 -0.93 -4.91
C ARG A 36 6.74 -0.58 -5.97
N LEU A 37 6.92 0.57 -6.60
CA LEU A 37 6.00 1.02 -7.62
C LEU A 37 6.34 0.38 -8.96
N THR A 38 5.36 -0.25 -9.57
CA THR A 38 5.52 -0.85 -10.89
C THR A 38 4.38 -0.39 -11.77
N ILE A 39 4.47 -0.64 -13.05
CA ILE A 39 3.42 -0.29 -13.98
C ILE A 39 3.05 -1.54 -14.77
N VAL A 40 1.78 -1.75 -14.97
CA VAL A 40 1.32 -2.87 -15.75
C VAL A 40 1.70 -2.61 -17.20
N ARG A 41 2.37 -3.62 -17.83
CA ARG A 41 2.88 -3.42 -19.12
C ARG A 41 1.81 -3.20 -20.11
N ALA A 42 1.76 -2.14 -20.74
CA ALA A 42 0.92 -1.78 -21.83
C ALA A 42 1.58 -0.61 -22.49
N GLN A 43 1.24 -0.33 -23.71
CA GLN A 43 1.81 0.82 -24.40
C GLN A 43 0.73 1.50 -25.17
N ASP A 44 0.78 2.82 -25.20
CA ASP A 44 -0.16 3.58 -26.02
C ASP A 44 0.32 3.54 -27.47
N ALA A 45 -0.37 4.22 -28.34
CA ALA A 45 -0.07 4.21 -29.76
C ALA A 45 1.33 4.76 -30.06
N ALA A 46 1.86 5.56 -29.17
CA ALA A 46 3.21 6.12 -29.36
C ALA A 46 4.28 5.27 -28.72
N GLY A 47 3.92 4.12 -28.15
CA GLY A 47 4.89 3.25 -27.51
C GLY A 47 5.25 3.60 -26.09
N ARG A 48 4.56 4.56 -25.48
CA ARG A 48 4.85 4.95 -24.11
C ARG A 48 4.15 4.01 -23.13
N PRO A 49 4.78 3.74 -21.99
CA PRO A 49 4.13 2.91 -21.00
C PRO A 49 2.79 3.50 -20.60
N GLU A 50 1.83 2.65 -20.41
CA GLU A 50 0.54 3.12 -20.03
C GLU A 50 -0.10 2.00 -19.22
N GLY A 51 -1.13 2.30 -18.55
CA GLY A 51 -1.80 1.30 -17.76
C GLY A 51 -1.69 1.62 -16.31
N PRO A 52 -2.29 0.82 -15.46
CA PRO A 52 -2.32 1.16 -14.05
C PRO A 52 -0.96 0.95 -13.40
N TYR A 53 -0.77 1.70 -12.33
CA TYR A 53 0.39 1.53 -11.50
C TYR A 53 0.02 0.56 -10.37
N ILE A 54 0.96 -0.27 -10.00
CA ILE A 54 0.78 -1.25 -8.95
C ILE A 54 1.87 -1.03 -7.90
N LEU A 55 1.46 -1.03 -6.65
CA LEU A 55 2.41 -0.99 -5.55
C LEU A 55 2.57 -2.42 -5.06
N GLU A 56 3.76 -2.97 -5.20
CA GLU A 56 4.07 -4.31 -4.73
C GLU A 56 4.52 -4.16 -3.29
N LEU A 57 3.70 -4.61 -2.37
CA LEU A 57 3.87 -4.32 -0.96
C LEU A 57 5.00 -5.11 -0.34
N ASN A 58 5.68 -4.48 0.63
CA ASN A 58 6.73 -5.15 1.36
C ASN A 58 6.18 -6.27 2.23
N ALA A 59 4.96 -6.11 2.69
CA ALA A 59 4.29 -7.12 3.50
C ALA A 59 2.81 -7.11 3.17
N ALA A 60 2.16 -8.23 3.33
CA ALA A 60 0.73 -8.34 3.03
C ALA A 60 -0.06 -7.43 3.95
N VAL A 61 -1.12 -6.87 3.43
CA VAL A 61 -2.03 -6.03 4.20
C VAL A 61 -3.44 -6.56 4.08
N CYS A 62 -4.31 -6.08 4.94
CA CYS A 62 -5.73 -6.40 4.86
C CYS A 62 -6.49 -5.09 4.71
N LEU A 63 -7.74 -5.18 4.36
CA LEU A 63 -8.61 -4.01 4.21
C LEU A 63 -9.90 -4.29 4.95
N ASP A 64 -10.20 -3.44 5.92
CA ASP A 64 -11.47 -3.52 6.62
C ASP A 64 -12.47 -2.62 5.90
N ALA A 65 -13.68 -3.08 5.80
CA ALA A 65 -14.74 -2.31 5.17
C ALA A 65 -16.02 -2.53 5.96
N ASP A 66 -16.93 -1.56 5.87
CA ASP A 66 -18.21 -1.69 6.55
C ASP A 66 -19.00 -2.84 5.97
N ASP A 67 -18.93 -3.02 4.66
CA ASP A 67 -19.59 -4.14 4.01
C ASP A 67 -18.57 -5.30 3.99
N PRO A 68 -18.90 -6.43 4.60
CA PRO A 68 -17.96 -7.55 4.61
C PRO A 68 -17.57 -8.03 3.23
N ASP A 69 -18.41 -7.81 2.24
CA ASP A 69 -18.06 -8.22 0.88
C ASP A 69 -16.95 -7.37 0.30
N ASP A 70 -16.71 -6.21 0.87
CA ASP A 70 -15.66 -5.32 0.40
C ASP A 70 -14.38 -5.47 1.22
N ALA A 71 -14.37 -6.33 2.21
CA ALA A 71 -13.17 -6.53 3.00
C ALA A 71 -12.20 -7.41 2.23
N VAL A 72 -10.92 -7.16 2.40
CA VAL A 72 -9.88 -7.96 1.75
C VAL A 72 -9.03 -8.55 2.86
N ARG A 73 -8.97 -9.86 2.91
CA ARG A 73 -8.27 -10.54 3.98
C ARG A 73 -6.76 -10.40 3.88
N SER A 74 -6.24 -10.45 2.68
CA SER A 74 -4.80 -10.36 2.51
C SER A 74 -4.50 -9.93 1.08
N ALA A 75 -3.66 -8.93 0.94
CA ALA A 75 -3.24 -8.44 -0.38
C ALA A 75 -1.77 -8.11 -0.35
N ARG A 76 -1.08 -8.42 -1.40
CA ARG A 76 0.32 -8.06 -1.55
C ARG A 76 0.51 -7.00 -2.61
N THR A 77 -0.56 -6.58 -3.25
CA THR A 77 -0.51 -5.53 -4.26
C THR A 77 -1.67 -4.58 -4.07
N ILE A 78 -1.43 -3.32 -4.39
CA ILE A 78 -2.46 -2.30 -4.41
C ILE A 78 -2.34 -1.59 -5.75
N GLN A 79 -3.45 -1.44 -6.44
CA GLN A 79 -3.45 -0.62 -7.64
C GLN A 79 -3.56 0.83 -7.17
N VAL A 80 -2.64 1.67 -7.58
CA VAL A 80 -2.58 3.05 -7.10
C VAL A 80 -2.76 4.00 -8.26
N PHE A 81 -3.35 5.15 -7.98
CA PHE A 81 -3.49 6.18 -8.99
C PHE A 81 -3.35 7.54 -8.33
N PRO A 82 -2.83 8.53 -9.05
CA PRO A 82 -2.68 9.85 -8.46
C PRO A 82 -4.03 10.55 -8.37
N GLU A 83 -4.34 11.09 -7.20
CA GLU A 83 -5.56 11.84 -7.04
C GLU A 83 -5.41 13.25 -7.60
N GLU A 84 -4.19 13.74 -7.71
CA GLU A 84 -3.93 15.08 -8.20
C GLU A 84 -3.00 15.01 -9.39
N GLU A 85 -3.22 15.88 -10.33
CA GLU A 85 -2.44 15.87 -11.55
C GLU A 85 -0.95 16.03 -11.28
N LYS A 86 -0.58 16.80 -10.31
CA LYS A 86 0.83 17.00 -10.03
C LYS A 86 1.53 15.72 -9.63
N LEU A 87 0.79 14.74 -9.12
CA LEU A 87 1.41 13.48 -8.75
C LEU A 87 1.60 12.55 -9.94
N ALA A 88 0.97 12.83 -11.06
CA ALA A 88 1.09 11.95 -12.22
C ALA A 88 2.53 11.88 -12.71
N LEU A 89 3.22 13.02 -12.73
CA LEU A 89 4.61 13.01 -13.17
C LEU A 89 5.49 12.31 -12.15
N ALA A 90 5.18 12.45 -10.87
CA ALA A 90 5.94 11.77 -9.85
C ALA A 90 5.81 10.26 -10.01
N PHE A 91 4.61 9.77 -10.30
CA PHE A 91 4.42 8.35 -10.52
C PHE A 91 5.33 7.86 -11.67
N GLU A 92 5.36 8.59 -12.76
CA GLU A 92 6.18 8.19 -13.89
C GLU A 92 7.64 8.10 -13.51
N ARG A 93 8.13 9.05 -12.73
CA ARG A 93 9.53 9.07 -12.37
C ARG A 93 9.90 8.04 -11.35
N LEU A 94 8.95 7.61 -10.55
CA LEU A 94 9.26 6.76 -9.42
C LEU A 94 9.03 5.27 -9.66
N VAL A 95 8.65 4.89 -10.87
CA VAL A 95 8.51 3.49 -11.21
C VAL A 95 9.81 2.76 -10.91
N GLY A 96 9.72 1.64 -10.23
CA GLY A 96 10.88 0.85 -9.86
C GLY A 96 11.41 1.15 -8.46
N GLN A 97 10.94 2.21 -7.84
CA GLN A 97 11.44 2.59 -6.53
C GLN A 97 10.50 2.17 -5.42
N THR A 98 11.04 2.02 -4.23
CA THR A 98 10.24 1.73 -3.05
C THR A 98 9.73 3.05 -2.48
N LEU A 99 8.44 3.12 -2.27
CA LEU A 99 7.77 4.33 -1.83
C LEU A 99 6.88 4.06 -0.66
N THR A 100 6.59 5.10 0.09
CA THR A 100 5.47 5.12 1.01
C THR A 100 4.44 6.05 0.40
N VAL A 101 3.22 5.56 0.23
CA VAL A 101 2.14 6.37 -0.30
C VAL A 101 1.08 6.54 0.77
N ARG A 102 0.32 7.61 0.66
CA ARG A 102 -0.78 7.87 1.56
C ARG A 102 -1.99 8.15 0.71
N GLY A 103 -3.10 7.59 1.07
CA GLY A 103 -4.30 7.82 0.29
C GLY A 103 -5.52 7.12 0.85
N ASN A 104 -6.48 6.94 -0.03
CA ASN A 104 -7.78 6.43 0.33
C ASN A 104 -7.98 5.08 -0.35
N PRO A 105 -7.94 3.98 0.42
CA PRO A 105 -8.06 2.65 -0.18
C PRO A 105 -9.50 2.18 -0.26
N ALA A 106 -9.74 1.27 -1.20
CA ALA A 106 -11.04 0.64 -1.32
C ALA A 106 -10.85 -0.72 -1.99
N ALA A 107 -11.82 -1.58 -1.84
CA ALA A 107 -11.78 -2.86 -2.51
C ALA A 107 -11.99 -2.65 -4.01
N MET A 108 -11.28 -3.40 -4.79
CA MET A 108 -11.45 -3.35 -6.22
C MET A 108 -12.46 -4.41 -6.62
N THR A 109 -13.53 -4.03 -7.27
CA THR A 109 -14.63 -4.94 -7.52
C THR A 109 -14.78 -5.37 -8.96
N MET A 110 -13.99 -4.83 -9.87
CA MET A 110 -14.15 -5.18 -11.27
C MET A 110 -12.79 -5.43 -11.86
N HIS A 111 -12.65 -5.50 -13.15
CA HIS A 111 -11.42 -5.79 -13.80
C HIS A 111 -10.27 -5.12 -13.15
N HIS A 112 -9.45 -5.88 -12.49
CA HIS A 112 -8.48 -5.28 -11.66
C HIS A 112 -7.19 -6.06 -11.72
N HIS A 113 -6.13 -5.38 -11.36
CA HIS A 113 -4.82 -5.98 -11.32
C HIS A 113 -4.38 -6.15 -9.86
N ALA A 114 -5.23 -5.80 -8.93
CA ALA A 114 -4.95 -5.95 -7.51
C ALA A 114 -6.26 -5.95 -6.75
N PRO A 115 -6.30 -6.56 -5.56
CA PRO A 115 -7.56 -6.62 -4.81
C PRO A 115 -7.93 -5.31 -4.12
N ILE A 116 -6.99 -4.38 -4.01
CA ILE A 116 -7.23 -3.10 -3.38
C ILE A 116 -6.81 -2.01 -4.34
N VAL A 117 -7.56 -0.92 -4.40
CA VAL A 117 -7.19 0.25 -5.16
C VAL A 117 -7.04 1.41 -4.20
N MET A 118 -6.10 2.30 -4.44
CA MET A 118 -5.89 3.45 -3.57
C MET A 118 -5.68 4.69 -4.41
N GLY A 119 -6.47 5.72 -4.14
CA GLY A 119 -6.22 7.03 -4.70
C GLY A 119 -5.17 7.70 -3.82
N VAL A 120 -4.04 8.04 -4.39
CA VAL A 120 -2.89 8.52 -3.65
C VAL A 120 -2.86 10.03 -3.64
N THR A 121 -2.72 10.60 -2.44
CA THR A 121 -2.65 12.04 -2.27
C THR A 121 -1.26 12.50 -1.86
N HIS A 122 -0.39 11.59 -1.48
CA HIS A 122 0.93 11.96 -0.97
C HIS A 122 1.91 10.82 -1.21
N ILE A 123 3.11 11.13 -1.64
CA ILE A 123 4.15 10.15 -1.88
C ILE A 123 5.41 10.55 -1.17
N GLU A 124 6.07 9.57 -0.54
CA GLU A 124 7.39 9.77 0.01
C GLU A 124 8.27 8.70 -0.61
N SER A 125 9.35 9.10 -1.22
CA SER A 125 10.27 8.09 -1.77
C SER A 125 11.27 7.72 -0.70
N ARG A 126 11.66 6.47 -0.69
CA ARG A 126 12.69 6.03 0.24
C ARG A 126 14.02 6.19 -0.42
N ARG A 127 14.97 6.52 0.38
CA ARG A 127 16.30 6.69 -0.15
C ARG A 127 17.19 5.55 0.19
#